data_81d8091f0454eabfc70c411f428e44dc
#
_entry.id   81d8091f0454eabfc70c411f428e44dc
#
_cell.length_a   1.000
_cell.length_b   1.000
_cell.length_c   1.000
_cell.angle_alpha   90.00
_cell.angle_beta   90.00
_cell.angle_gamma   90.00
#
_symmetry.space_group_name_H-M   'P 1'
#
loop_
_entity.id
_entity.type
_entity.pdbx_description
1 polymer ?
#
loop_
_entity_poly.entity_id
_entity_poly.type
_entity_poly.pdbx_seq_one_letter_code
_entity_poly.pdbx_strand_id
1 'polypeptide(L)'
;MLIVGASGSIGRLAVDEALREGFETRALVRDRNQSSLFPEGTRVVVGDFTQPDSLTEALEGVTGVVFTHGTYGGADEAERVNYGAVRNVLNALKKPARIALMTTIGVTKPTPGHDWKRRGERLVRASGLPYTIVRPGWFDYNEPDQHHLVMMQGDTRWASDPSDGVIARRQIAEVLIGSLSSDAAEHKTLELVAEKGGAQSDLTPLFAALKTDPVQSFDAVLDRDNLPIAGEPARVVSDLDAVRGRF
;
A
#
# COMPACT_ATOMS: atom_id res chain seq x y z
N MET A 1 1.59 3.69 -14.55
CA MET A 1 1.70 3.02 -13.23
C MET A 1 1.24 1.57 -13.29
N LEU A 2 1.56 0.76 -12.28
CA LEU A 2 1.08 -0.62 -12.11
C LEU A 2 0.23 -0.73 -10.85
N ILE A 3 -0.96 -1.33 -10.95
CA ILE A 3 -1.83 -1.66 -9.81
C ILE A 3 -1.68 -3.15 -9.51
N VAL A 4 -1.10 -3.48 -8.36
CA VAL A 4 -0.96 -4.85 -7.83
C VAL A 4 -2.17 -5.18 -6.96
N GLY A 5 -2.88 -6.27 -7.27
CA GLY A 5 -4.19 -6.56 -6.67
C GLY A 5 -5.36 -5.87 -7.39
N ALA A 6 -5.17 -5.51 -8.66
CA ALA A 6 -6.11 -4.73 -9.46
C ALA A 6 -7.54 -5.32 -9.51
N SER A 7 -7.70 -6.64 -9.56
CA SER A 7 -9.02 -7.30 -9.60
C SER A 7 -9.76 -7.30 -8.25
N GLY A 8 -9.12 -6.90 -7.17
CA GLY A 8 -9.73 -6.76 -5.84
C GLY A 8 -10.71 -5.57 -5.75
N SER A 9 -11.48 -5.51 -4.67
CA SER A 9 -12.50 -4.46 -4.48
C SER A 9 -11.92 -3.04 -4.43
N ILE A 10 -10.77 -2.83 -3.80
CA ILE A 10 -10.07 -1.55 -3.79
C ILE A 10 -9.26 -1.37 -5.08
N GLY A 11 -8.64 -2.46 -5.58
CA GLY A 11 -7.84 -2.42 -6.79
C GLY A 11 -8.59 -1.91 -8.03
N ARG A 12 -9.85 -2.33 -8.20
CA ARG A 12 -10.70 -1.83 -9.29
C ARG A 12 -10.95 -0.33 -9.17
N LEU A 13 -11.24 0.15 -7.96
CA LEU A 13 -11.44 1.57 -7.68
C LEU A 13 -10.14 2.37 -7.88
N ALA A 14 -8.99 1.78 -7.55
CA ALA A 14 -7.68 2.39 -7.81
C ALA A 14 -7.37 2.48 -9.31
N VAL A 15 -7.80 1.49 -10.12
CA VAL A 15 -7.70 1.57 -11.59
C VAL A 15 -8.58 2.70 -12.13
N ASP A 16 -9.85 2.77 -11.70
CA ASP A 16 -10.77 3.85 -12.10
C ASP A 16 -10.19 5.22 -11.76
N GLU A 17 -9.70 5.38 -10.54
CA GLU A 17 -9.14 6.63 -10.05
C GLU A 17 -7.87 7.03 -10.82
N ALA A 18 -6.97 6.07 -11.08
CA ALA A 18 -5.74 6.31 -11.82
C ALA A 18 -6.03 6.80 -13.26
N LEU A 19 -7.03 6.23 -13.93
CA LEU A 19 -7.45 6.70 -15.24
C LEU A 19 -8.09 8.08 -15.17
N ARG A 20 -8.90 8.37 -14.14
CA ARG A 20 -9.51 9.68 -13.92
C ARG A 20 -8.46 10.78 -13.73
N GLU A 21 -7.37 10.46 -13.04
CA GLU A 21 -6.21 11.35 -12.87
C GLU A 21 -5.26 11.41 -14.08
N GLY A 22 -5.58 10.71 -15.18
CA GLY A 22 -4.83 10.76 -16.43
C GLY A 22 -3.58 9.89 -16.48
N PHE A 23 -3.42 8.92 -15.57
CA PHE A 23 -2.28 8.02 -15.58
C PHE A 23 -2.42 6.92 -16.64
N GLU A 24 -1.33 6.60 -17.33
CA GLU A 24 -1.21 5.33 -18.07
C GLU A 24 -1.24 4.17 -17.06
N THR A 25 -2.37 3.45 -17.02
CA THR A 25 -2.67 2.49 -15.95
C THR A 25 -2.56 1.05 -16.44
N ARG A 26 -1.76 0.24 -15.72
CA ARG A 26 -1.67 -1.21 -15.90
C ARG A 26 -2.34 -1.92 -14.74
N ALA A 27 -3.27 -2.83 -15.06
CA ALA A 27 -3.89 -3.73 -14.09
C ALA A 27 -3.19 -5.09 -14.12
N LEU A 28 -2.51 -5.47 -13.02
CA LEU A 28 -1.92 -6.79 -12.87
C LEU A 28 -3.00 -7.80 -12.49
N VAL A 29 -3.21 -8.81 -13.34
CA VAL A 29 -4.20 -9.87 -13.14
C VAL A 29 -3.58 -11.24 -13.37
N ARG A 30 -4.14 -12.27 -12.73
CA ARG A 30 -3.69 -13.66 -12.93
C ARG A 30 -4.28 -14.30 -14.18
N ASP A 31 -5.41 -13.80 -14.65
CA ASP A 31 -6.12 -14.32 -15.80
C ASP A 31 -6.58 -13.16 -16.69
N ARG A 32 -6.27 -13.22 -18.00
CA ARG A 32 -6.68 -12.23 -18.99
C ARG A 32 -8.20 -12.07 -19.10
N ASN A 33 -8.99 -13.10 -18.78
CA ASN A 33 -10.44 -13.03 -18.75
C ASN A 33 -10.97 -12.00 -17.74
N GLN A 34 -10.14 -11.58 -16.79
CA GLN A 34 -10.46 -10.49 -15.83
C GLN A 34 -10.44 -9.09 -16.48
N SER A 35 -10.07 -8.97 -17.75
CA SER A 35 -10.04 -7.68 -18.48
C SER A 35 -11.39 -6.95 -18.46
N SER A 36 -12.50 -7.69 -18.47
CA SER A 36 -13.85 -7.13 -18.38
C SER A 36 -14.18 -6.43 -17.06
N LEU A 37 -13.31 -6.57 -16.05
CA LEU A 37 -13.46 -5.89 -14.75
C LEU A 37 -13.03 -4.42 -14.79
N PHE A 38 -12.35 -3.99 -15.84
CA PHE A 38 -11.71 -2.68 -15.91
C PHE A 38 -12.31 -1.81 -17.03
N PRO A 39 -12.33 -0.49 -16.85
CA PRO A 39 -12.78 0.43 -17.89
C PRO A 39 -11.83 0.45 -19.09
N GLU A 40 -12.34 0.99 -20.19
CA GLU A 40 -11.55 1.27 -21.40
C GLU A 40 -10.34 2.18 -21.05
N GLY A 41 -9.21 1.97 -21.73
CA GLY A 41 -7.96 2.67 -21.41
C GLY A 41 -7.06 1.94 -20.41
N THR A 42 -7.56 0.90 -19.74
CA THR A 42 -6.73 0.07 -18.84
C THR A 42 -5.89 -0.92 -19.65
N ARG A 43 -4.58 -0.90 -19.49
CA ARG A 43 -3.69 -1.95 -19.99
C ARG A 43 -3.70 -3.14 -19.03
N VAL A 44 -4.35 -4.23 -19.39
CA VAL A 44 -4.34 -5.47 -18.59
C VAL A 44 -3.06 -6.25 -18.88
N VAL A 45 -2.30 -6.57 -17.82
CA VAL A 45 -1.07 -7.36 -17.89
C VAL A 45 -1.25 -8.62 -17.04
N VAL A 46 -0.93 -9.78 -17.64
CA VAL A 46 -1.04 -11.06 -16.94
C VAL A 46 0.23 -11.35 -16.16
N GLY A 47 0.08 -11.65 -14.87
CA GLY A 47 1.16 -12.04 -13.99
C GLY A 47 0.62 -12.33 -12.59
N ASP A 48 1.38 -13.10 -11.83
CA ASP A 48 1.08 -13.42 -10.44
C ASP A 48 2.16 -12.80 -9.55
N PHE A 49 1.77 -11.85 -8.69
CA PHE A 49 2.69 -11.18 -7.78
C PHE A 49 3.36 -12.15 -6.78
N THR A 50 2.85 -13.37 -6.64
CA THR A 50 3.51 -14.43 -5.85
C THR A 50 4.56 -15.22 -6.65
N GLN A 51 4.68 -14.96 -7.97
CA GLN A 51 5.60 -15.60 -8.91
C GLN A 51 6.52 -14.54 -9.55
N PRO A 52 7.76 -14.32 -9.04
CA PRO A 52 8.62 -13.21 -9.46
C PRO A 52 8.87 -13.14 -10.98
N ASP A 53 9.08 -14.29 -11.62
CA ASP A 53 9.42 -14.37 -13.05
C ASP A 53 8.29 -13.87 -13.96
N SER A 54 7.04 -13.88 -13.47
CA SER A 54 5.88 -13.39 -14.23
C SER A 54 5.72 -11.87 -14.22
N LEU A 55 6.54 -11.12 -13.46
CA LEU A 55 6.38 -9.69 -13.24
C LEU A 55 7.18 -8.81 -14.21
N THR A 56 8.09 -9.38 -14.97
CA THR A 56 9.03 -8.62 -15.81
C THR A 56 8.32 -7.71 -16.80
N GLU A 57 7.35 -8.23 -17.56
CA GLU A 57 6.58 -7.42 -18.53
C GLU A 57 5.70 -6.37 -17.83
N ALA A 58 5.10 -6.75 -16.70
CA ALA A 58 4.22 -5.85 -15.94
C ALA A 58 4.96 -4.60 -15.44
N LEU A 59 6.24 -4.73 -15.10
CA LEU A 59 7.07 -3.69 -14.49
C LEU A 59 7.93 -2.92 -15.49
N GLU A 60 7.95 -3.29 -16.77
CA GLU A 60 8.75 -2.60 -17.77
C GLU A 60 8.30 -1.13 -17.96
N GLY A 61 9.22 -0.18 -17.69
CA GLY A 61 8.96 1.26 -17.82
C GLY A 61 7.94 1.83 -16.83
N VAL A 62 7.61 1.12 -15.76
CA VAL A 62 6.71 1.60 -14.70
C VAL A 62 7.41 2.64 -13.83
N THR A 63 6.73 3.77 -13.58
CA THR A 63 7.20 4.88 -12.74
C THR A 63 6.45 4.99 -11.42
N GLY A 64 5.35 4.25 -11.24
CA GLY A 64 4.58 4.19 -10.01
C GLY A 64 3.97 2.80 -9.80
N VAL A 65 3.95 2.31 -8.57
CA VAL A 65 3.33 1.03 -8.18
C VAL A 65 2.39 1.25 -7.02
N VAL A 66 1.16 0.77 -7.16
CA VAL A 66 0.14 0.79 -6.11
C VAL A 66 -0.15 -0.64 -5.68
N PHE A 67 -0.01 -0.90 -4.39
CA PHE A 67 -0.35 -2.19 -3.79
C PHE A 67 -1.69 -2.11 -3.07
N THR A 68 -2.68 -2.84 -3.57
CA THR A 68 -4.03 -2.96 -2.99
C THR A 68 -4.37 -4.39 -2.59
N HIS A 69 -3.39 -5.28 -2.68
CA HIS A 69 -3.54 -6.70 -2.35
C HIS A 69 -3.59 -6.93 -0.83
N GLY A 70 -4.12 -8.06 -0.45
CA GLY A 70 -4.14 -8.51 0.94
C GLY A 70 -4.86 -9.84 1.08
N THR A 71 -4.64 -10.51 2.21
CA THR A 71 -5.32 -11.73 2.59
C THR A 71 -5.66 -11.74 4.07
N TYR A 72 -6.70 -12.48 4.44
CA TYR A 72 -7.08 -12.84 5.81
C TYR A 72 -6.73 -14.30 6.12
N GLY A 73 -5.96 -14.97 5.26
CA GLY A 73 -5.48 -16.33 5.47
C GLY A 73 -4.52 -16.47 6.65
N GLY A 74 -4.14 -17.71 6.95
CA GLY A 74 -3.17 -18.01 8.02
C GLY A 74 -1.78 -17.40 7.78
N ALA A 75 -0.85 -17.67 8.70
CA ALA A 75 0.49 -17.08 8.70
C ALA A 75 1.25 -17.29 7.38
N ASP A 76 1.20 -18.49 6.82
CA ASP A 76 1.91 -18.85 5.57
C ASP A 76 1.33 -18.09 4.37
N GLU A 77 0.01 -17.94 4.32
CA GLU A 77 -0.63 -17.16 3.26
C GLU A 77 -0.36 -15.67 3.43
N ALA A 78 -0.37 -15.17 4.66
CA ALA A 78 -0.01 -13.80 4.97
C ALA A 78 1.44 -13.49 4.57
N GLU A 79 2.39 -14.40 4.83
CA GLU A 79 3.76 -14.27 4.33
C GLU A 79 3.80 -14.23 2.81
N ARG A 80 3.17 -15.19 2.15
CA ARG A 80 3.21 -15.31 0.69
C ARG A 80 2.54 -14.13 -0.01
N VAL A 81 1.41 -13.66 0.50
CA VAL A 81 0.59 -12.61 -0.13
C VAL A 81 0.99 -11.23 0.37
N ASN A 82 0.92 -10.94 1.68
CA ASN A 82 1.11 -9.58 2.19
C ASN A 82 2.57 -9.12 2.12
N TYR A 83 3.51 -10.03 2.34
CA TYR A 83 4.96 -9.75 2.30
C TYR A 83 5.57 -10.10 0.93
N GLY A 84 5.30 -11.31 0.45
CA GLY A 84 5.91 -11.85 -0.77
C GLY A 84 5.58 -11.03 -2.01
N ALA A 85 4.38 -10.47 -2.13
CA ALA A 85 4.03 -9.59 -3.23
C ALA A 85 4.92 -8.34 -3.27
N VAL A 86 5.12 -7.68 -2.13
CA VAL A 86 5.97 -6.48 -2.02
C VAL A 86 7.42 -6.83 -2.38
N ARG A 87 7.96 -7.89 -1.75
CA ARG A 87 9.32 -8.39 -2.02
C ARG A 87 9.54 -8.67 -3.51
N ASN A 88 8.64 -9.42 -4.13
CA ASN A 88 8.78 -9.86 -5.52
C ASN A 88 8.73 -8.68 -6.49
N VAL A 89 7.80 -7.73 -6.27
CA VAL A 89 7.70 -6.53 -7.10
C VAL A 89 8.95 -5.65 -6.95
N LEU A 90 9.39 -5.38 -5.71
CA LEU A 90 10.61 -4.60 -5.49
C LEU A 90 11.84 -5.26 -6.13
N ASN A 91 11.96 -6.60 -6.03
CA ASN A 91 13.05 -7.34 -6.66
C ASN A 91 12.99 -7.34 -8.19
N ALA A 92 11.81 -7.28 -8.79
CA ALA A 92 11.65 -7.26 -10.24
C ALA A 92 11.75 -5.86 -10.87
N LEU A 93 11.61 -4.78 -10.07
CA LEU A 93 11.81 -3.41 -10.53
C LEU A 93 13.25 -3.21 -11.03
N LYS A 94 13.41 -2.63 -12.22
CA LYS A 94 14.71 -2.32 -12.82
C LYS A 94 15.08 -0.84 -12.76
N LYS A 95 14.11 0.02 -12.50
CA LYS A 95 14.27 1.49 -12.40
C LYS A 95 13.47 1.99 -11.19
N PRO A 96 13.86 3.12 -10.62
CA PRO A 96 13.11 3.74 -9.54
C PRO A 96 11.64 3.97 -9.93
N ALA A 97 10.74 3.71 -8.99
CA ALA A 97 9.31 3.98 -9.10
C ALA A 97 8.78 4.51 -7.77
N ARG A 98 7.76 5.36 -7.81
CA ARG A 98 7.06 5.82 -6.60
C ARG A 98 6.11 4.72 -6.11
N ILE A 99 6.07 4.46 -4.81
CA ILE A 99 5.32 3.35 -4.22
C ILE A 99 4.16 3.88 -3.38
N ALA A 100 2.95 3.39 -3.62
CA ALA A 100 1.82 3.53 -2.70
C ALA A 100 1.44 2.13 -2.17
N LEU A 101 1.64 1.90 -0.89
CA LEU A 101 1.35 0.60 -0.26
C LEU A 101 0.17 0.71 0.69
N MET A 102 -0.87 -0.09 0.47
CA MET A 102 -1.96 -0.26 1.41
C MET A 102 -1.67 -1.41 2.36
N THR A 103 -1.82 -1.16 3.67
CA THR A 103 -1.78 -2.21 4.69
C THR A 103 -3.05 -2.21 5.54
N THR A 104 -2.99 -1.85 6.81
CA THR A 104 -4.18 -1.80 7.68
C THR A 104 -3.90 -0.98 8.93
N ILE A 105 -4.90 -0.30 9.46
CA ILE A 105 -4.87 0.25 10.83
C ILE A 105 -4.64 -0.88 11.84
N GLY A 106 -3.93 -0.59 12.93
CA GLY A 106 -3.57 -1.59 13.94
C GLY A 106 -2.46 -2.55 13.50
N VAL A 107 -1.73 -2.25 12.43
CA VAL A 107 -0.68 -3.14 11.89
C VAL A 107 0.46 -3.40 12.89
N THR A 108 0.67 -2.50 13.86
CA THR A 108 1.67 -2.68 14.92
C THR A 108 1.16 -3.53 16.10
N LYS A 109 -0.13 -3.93 16.11
CA LYS A 109 -0.66 -4.92 17.05
C LYS A 109 -0.11 -6.30 16.67
N PRO A 110 0.63 -6.99 17.57
CA PRO A 110 1.25 -8.26 17.22
C PRO A 110 0.24 -9.34 16.89
N THR A 111 0.16 -9.68 15.62
CA THR A 111 -0.56 -10.85 15.09
C THR A 111 0.17 -11.36 13.85
N PRO A 112 0.10 -12.66 13.52
CA PRO A 112 0.81 -13.18 12.34
C PRO A 112 0.50 -12.43 11.04
N GLY A 113 -0.77 -12.06 10.82
CA GLY A 113 -1.19 -11.32 9.61
C GLY A 113 -0.67 -9.88 9.58
N HIS A 114 -0.68 -9.18 10.71
CA HIS A 114 -0.17 -7.82 10.85
C HIS A 114 1.36 -7.78 10.75
N ASP A 115 2.05 -8.71 11.41
CA ASP A 115 3.51 -8.79 11.36
C ASP A 115 4.01 -8.94 9.91
N TRP A 116 3.35 -9.76 9.08
CA TRP A 116 3.71 -9.89 7.67
C TRP A 116 3.40 -8.65 6.83
N LYS A 117 2.33 -7.91 7.14
CA LYS A 117 2.09 -6.60 6.53
C LYS A 117 3.15 -5.58 6.93
N ARG A 118 3.49 -5.50 8.24
CA ARG A 118 4.53 -4.61 8.75
C ARG A 118 5.91 -4.91 8.13
N ARG A 119 6.25 -6.19 7.93
CA ARG A 119 7.47 -6.59 7.19
C ARG A 119 7.44 -6.12 5.74
N GLY A 120 6.28 -6.15 5.08
CA GLY A 120 6.10 -5.55 3.75
C GLY A 120 6.35 -4.04 3.74
N GLU A 121 5.85 -3.31 4.75
CA GLU A 121 6.15 -1.89 4.92
C GLU A 121 7.65 -1.63 5.10
N ARG A 122 8.34 -2.47 5.87
CA ARG A 122 9.80 -2.40 6.09
C ARG A 122 10.58 -2.57 4.80
N LEU A 123 10.17 -3.48 3.90
CA LEU A 123 10.79 -3.63 2.58
C LEU A 123 10.66 -2.36 1.75
N VAL A 124 9.48 -1.73 1.77
CA VAL A 124 9.27 -0.47 1.05
C VAL A 124 10.17 0.62 1.60
N ARG A 125 10.27 0.79 2.93
CA ARG A 125 11.18 1.77 3.54
C ARG A 125 12.64 1.48 3.25
N ALA A 126 13.05 0.21 3.35
CA ALA A 126 14.43 -0.23 3.09
C ALA A 126 14.86 0.00 1.64
N SER A 127 13.93 -0.01 0.68
CA SER A 127 14.24 0.17 -0.74
C SER A 127 14.79 1.56 -1.06
N GLY A 128 14.53 2.55 -0.22
CA GLY A 128 14.91 3.95 -0.47
C GLY A 128 14.12 4.66 -1.56
N LEU A 129 13.16 3.98 -2.20
CA LEU A 129 12.27 4.58 -3.19
C LEU A 129 11.34 5.62 -2.53
N PRO A 130 10.88 6.66 -3.25
CA PRO A 130 9.79 7.49 -2.77
C PRO A 130 8.54 6.65 -2.49
N TYR A 131 7.95 6.78 -1.31
CA TYR A 131 6.79 5.97 -0.93
C TYR A 131 5.77 6.73 -0.08
N THR A 132 4.53 6.22 -0.12
CA THR A 132 3.49 6.50 0.87
C THR A 132 2.90 5.17 1.33
N ILE A 133 2.81 4.96 2.65
CA ILE A 133 2.18 3.78 3.24
C ILE A 133 0.87 4.21 3.90
N VAL A 134 -0.24 3.63 3.43
CA VAL A 134 -1.59 3.93 3.90
C VAL A 134 -2.12 2.75 4.70
N ARG A 135 -2.50 2.98 5.94
CA ARG A 135 -3.09 2.02 6.88
C ARG A 135 -4.58 2.37 7.07
N PRO A 136 -5.48 1.93 6.18
CA PRO A 136 -6.88 2.30 6.27
C PRO A 136 -7.59 1.64 7.45
N GLY A 137 -8.61 2.33 7.96
CA GLY A 137 -9.59 1.80 8.89
C GLY A 137 -10.51 0.75 8.27
N TRP A 138 -11.63 0.45 8.92
CA TRP A 138 -12.59 -0.55 8.50
C TRP A 138 -13.38 -0.11 7.27
N PHE A 139 -13.42 -0.98 6.24
CA PHE A 139 -13.93 -0.62 4.91
C PHE A 139 -15.46 -0.59 4.86
N ASP A 140 -16.02 0.51 4.37
CA ASP A 140 -17.46 0.70 4.11
C ASP A 140 -18.36 0.54 5.34
N TYR A 141 -17.83 0.83 6.53
CA TYR A 141 -18.60 0.98 7.77
C TYR A 141 -18.91 2.45 8.07
N ASN A 142 -18.49 3.36 7.19
CA ASN A 142 -18.73 4.80 7.35
C ASN A 142 -20.20 5.16 7.03
N GLU A 143 -20.73 6.12 7.79
CA GLU A 143 -22.04 6.71 7.53
C GLU A 143 -22.03 7.56 6.25
N PRO A 144 -23.22 7.83 5.65
CA PRO A 144 -23.31 8.59 4.40
C PRO A 144 -22.77 10.02 4.45
N ASP A 145 -22.61 10.61 5.64
CA ASP A 145 -22.07 11.96 5.85
C ASP A 145 -20.57 11.97 6.24
N GLN A 146 -19.91 10.80 6.25
CA GLN A 146 -18.50 10.68 6.60
C GLN A 146 -17.62 10.72 5.34
N HIS A 147 -17.38 11.95 4.84
CA HIS A 147 -16.50 12.18 3.68
C HIS A 147 -15.20 12.89 4.03
N HIS A 148 -15.09 13.45 5.25
CA HIS A 148 -13.90 14.18 5.68
C HIS A 148 -12.78 13.21 6.01
N LEU A 149 -11.69 13.23 5.23
CA LEU A 149 -10.52 12.37 5.46
C LEU A 149 -9.68 12.89 6.61
N VAL A 150 -9.29 11.97 7.49
CA VAL A 150 -8.36 12.24 8.59
C VAL A 150 -7.18 11.30 8.46
N MET A 151 -5.97 11.88 8.46
CA MET A 151 -4.71 11.17 8.42
C MET A 151 -4.03 11.25 9.79
N MET A 152 -3.71 10.10 10.37
CA MET A 152 -3.09 9.97 11.69
C MET A 152 -1.77 9.22 11.59
N GLN A 153 -0.99 9.22 12.67
CA GLN A 153 0.27 8.48 12.75
C GLN A 153 0.45 7.86 14.14
N GLY A 154 1.22 6.76 14.22
CA GLY A 154 1.59 6.10 15.48
C GLY A 154 0.82 4.82 15.78
N ASP A 155 -0.15 4.49 14.94
CA ASP A 155 -0.90 3.22 14.96
C ASP A 155 -1.37 2.80 16.37
N THR A 156 -2.06 3.73 17.04
CA THR A 156 -2.46 3.56 18.46
C THR A 156 -3.85 2.92 18.63
N ARG A 157 -4.61 2.73 17.55
CA ARG A 157 -5.98 2.17 17.57
C ARG A 157 -5.92 0.67 17.34
N TRP A 158 -6.23 -0.13 18.35
CA TRP A 158 -6.07 -1.58 18.37
C TRP A 158 -7.30 -2.35 18.84
N ALA A 159 -8.49 -1.78 18.78
CA ALA A 159 -9.74 -2.43 19.16
C ALA A 159 -10.00 -3.67 18.29
N SER A 160 -9.58 -3.63 17.03
CA SER A 160 -9.85 -4.65 16.02
C SER A 160 -11.35 -4.76 15.67
N ASP A 161 -12.00 -3.60 15.63
CA ASP A 161 -13.39 -3.40 15.23
C ASP A 161 -13.57 -1.99 14.62
N PRO A 162 -14.74 -1.62 14.09
CA PRO A 162 -14.96 -0.31 13.45
C PRO A 162 -14.73 0.92 14.35
N SER A 163 -14.59 0.76 15.68
CA SER A 163 -14.21 1.86 16.57
C SER A 163 -12.78 2.36 16.35
N ASP A 164 -11.92 1.56 15.73
CA ASP A 164 -10.59 1.99 15.28
C ASP A 164 -10.65 3.09 14.20
N GLY A 165 -11.80 3.23 13.56
CA GLY A 165 -12.09 4.18 12.49
C GLY A 165 -12.57 3.49 11.22
N VAL A 166 -13.32 4.21 10.42
CA VAL A 166 -14.00 3.71 9.22
C VAL A 166 -13.59 4.51 7.99
N ILE A 167 -13.71 3.91 6.80
CA ILE A 167 -13.30 4.53 5.54
C ILE A 167 -14.00 3.84 4.36
N ALA A 168 -14.43 4.58 3.35
CA ALA A 168 -14.94 3.98 2.13
C ALA A 168 -13.78 3.51 1.23
N ARG A 169 -13.96 2.37 0.56
CA ARG A 169 -12.96 1.83 -0.37
C ARG A 169 -12.56 2.81 -1.47
N ARG A 170 -13.49 3.65 -1.94
CA ARG A 170 -13.20 4.70 -2.92
C ARG A 170 -12.24 5.74 -2.36
N GLN A 171 -12.45 6.19 -1.13
CA GLN A 171 -11.57 7.16 -0.47
C GLN A 171 -10.15 6.61 -0.28
N ILE A 172 -10.01 5.30 -0.01
CA ILE A 172 -8.69 4.64 0.04
C ILE A 172 -8.01 4.73 -1.32
N ALA A 173 -8.74 4.43 -2.41
CA ALA A 173 -8.19 4.50 -3.76
C ALA A 173 -7.75 5.93 -4.12
N GLU A 174 -8.56 6.93 -3.81
CA GLU A 174 -8.25 8.36 -4.03
C GLU A 174 -6.95 8.77 -3.31
N VAL A 175 -6.77 8.36 -2.04
CA VAL A 175 -5.56 8.68 -1.28
C VAL A 175 -4.34 7.96 -1.84
N LEU A 176 -4.46 6.67 -2.19
CA LEU A 176 -3.35 5.90 -2.77
C LEU A 176 -2.88 6.50 -4.10
N ILE A 177 -3.80 6.84 -4.99
CA ILE A 177 -3.46 7.41 -6.30
C ILE A 177 -2.94 8.84 -6.15
N GLY A 178 -3.63 9.70 -5.38
CA GLY A 178 -3.21 11.08 -5.14
C GLY A 178 -1.83 11.18 -4.47
N SER A 179 -1.43 10.18 -3.67
CA SER A 179 -0.10 10.16 -3.06
C SER A 179 1.04 10.02 -4.08
N LEU A 180 0.78 9.41 -5.24
CA LEU A 180 1.80 9.23 -6.28
C LEU A 180 2.16 10.51 -7.03
N SER A 181 1.29 11.53 -7.00
CA SER A 181 1.51 12.83 -7.64
C SER A 181 1.84 13.95 -6.65
N SER A 182 1.87 13.65 -5.34
CA SER A 182 2.14 14.65 -4.30
C SER A 182 3.52 14.45 -3.68
N ASP A 183 4.41 15.42 -3.81
CA ASP A 183 5.71 15.39 -3.13
C ASP A 183 5.56 15.49 -1.60
N ALA A 184 4.47 16.12 -1.12
CA ALA A 184 4.17 16.17 0.31
C ALA A 184 3.86 14.79 0.92
N ALA A 185 3.52 13.80 0.08
CA ALA A 185 3.22 12.42 0.51
C ALA A 185 4.47 11.52 0.58
N GLU A 186 5.64 11.99 0.11
CA GLU A 186 6.86 11.18 0.10
C GLU A 186 7.36 10.83 1.50
N HIS A 187 7.74 9.56 1.65
CA HIS A 187 8.25 8.99 2.91
C HIS A 187 7.30 9.21 4.09
N LYS A 188 6.00 9.05 3.84
CA LYS A 188 4.94 9.15 4.85
C LYS A 188 4.29 7.79 5.10
N THR A 189 4.08 7.47 6.37
CA THR A 189 3.20 6.39 6.83
C THR A 189 2.06 7.00 7.61
N LEU A 190 0.83 6.61 7.28
CA LEU A 190 -0.37 7.21 7.87
C LEU A 190 -1.48 6.19 8.08
N GLU A 191 -2.24 6.33 9.15
CA GLU A 191 -3.56 5.72 9.32
C GLU A 191 -4.61 6.63 8.65
N LEU A 192 -5.55 6.02 7.90
CA LEU A 192 -6.55 6.73 7.12
C LEU A 192 -7.96 6.35 7.57
N VAL A 193 -8.72 7.34 8.02
CA VAL A 193 -10.12 7.18 8.39
C VAL A 193 -10.97 8.32 7.81
N ALA A 194 -12.30 8.15 7.81
CA ALA A 194 -13.25 9.16 7.42
C ALA A 194 -14.09 9.59 8.64
N GLU A 195 -14.30 10.89 8.77
CA GLU A 195 -15.14 11.50 9.79
C GLU A 195 -16.29 12.29 9.13
N LYS A 196 -17.25 12.75 9.95
CA LYS A 196 -18.35 13.59 9.47
C LYS A 196 -17.83 14.88 8.88
N GLY A 197 -18.35 15.23 7.72
CA GLY A 197 -17.99 16.45 6.99
C GLY A 197 -17.80 16.23 5.51
N GLY A 198 -17.60 17.31 4.77
CA GLY A 198 -17.36 17.27 3.32
C GLY A 198 -15.98 16.73 2.95
N ALA A 199 -15.90 16.13 1.77
CA ALA A 199 -14.63 15.68 1.19
C ALA A 199 -13.70 16.88 0.91
N GLN A 200 -12.40 16.69 1.13
CA GLN A 200 -11.38 17.67 0.73
C GLN A 200 -11.08 17.51 -0.77
N SER A 201 -10.99 18.63 -1.47
CA SER A 201 -10.62 18.65 -2.90
C SER A 201 -9.11 18.60 -3.13
N ASP A 202 -8.31 18.91 -2.11
CA ASP A 202 -6.84 18.87 -2.14
C ASP A 202 -6.34 18.13 -0.88
N LEU A 203 -5.59 17.06 -1.10
CA LEU A 203 -5.01 16.25 -0.04
C LEU A 203 -3.61 16.72 0.37
N THR A 204 -3.00 17.65 -0.38
CA THR A 204 -1.64 18.13 -0.12
C THR A 204 -1.46 18.68 1.30
N PRO A 205 -2.39 19.49 1.86
CA PRO A 205 -2.27 19.95 3.24
C PRO A 205 -2.29 18.82 4.28
N LEU A 206 -3.06 17.75 4.04
CA LEU A 206 -3.12 16.60 4.93
C LEU A 206 -1.79 15.84 4.93
N PHE A 207 -1.19 15.58 3.76
CA PHE A 207 0.13 14.95 3.65
C PHE A 207 1.21 15.83 4.27
N ALA A 208 1.18 17.14 4.02
CA ALA A 208 2.19 18.09 4.53
C ALA A 208 2.19 18.17 6.07
N ALA A 209 1.04 17.98 6.72
CA ALA A 209 0.92 17.98 8.18
C ALA A 209 1.56 16.75 8.85
N LEU A 210 1.79 15.67 8.10
CA LEU A 210 2.38 14.43 8.63
C LEU A 210 3.90 14.57 8.82
N LYS A 211 4.42 13.92 9.86
CA LYS A 211 5.87 13.74 10.03
C LYS A 211 6.39 12.76 8.97
N THR A 212 7.58 13.06 8.47
CA THR A 212 8.29 12.15 7.55
C THR A 212 8.91 11.00 8.34
N ASP A 213 8.85 9.80 7.79
CA ASP A 213 9.53 8.64 8.36
C ASP A 213 11.04 8.89 8.38
N PRO A 214 11.76 8.47 9.43
CA PRO A 214 13.20 8.71 9.51
C PRO A 214 13.96 7.98 8.39
N VAL A 215 14.94 8.64 7.81
CA VAL A 215 15.81 8.05 6.79
C VAL A 215 16.48 6.79 7.37
N GLN A 216 16.48 5.70 6.61
CA GLN A 216 17.03 4.39 6.99
C GLN A 216 16.31 3.68 8.15
N SER A 217 15.18 4.21 8.64
CA SER A 217 14.34 3.47 9.58
C SER A 217 13.59 2.34 8.88
N PHE A 218 13.43 1.22 9.57
CA PHE A 218 12.56 0.15 9.12
C PHE A 218 11.09 0.38 9.53
N ASP A 219 10.85 1.18 10.56
CA ASP A 219 9.52 1.46 11.10
C ASP A 219 9.15 2.94 10.91
N ALA A 220 7.85 3.24 10.91
CA ALA A 220 7.36 4.60 10.76
C ALA A 220 7.72 5.47 11.98
N VAL A 221 7.73 6.79 11.78
CA VAL A 221 8.24 7.79 12.72
C VAL A 221 7.68 7.72 14.13
N LEU A 222 6.44 7.24 14.30
CA LEU A 222 5.77 7.13 15.60
C LEU A 222 5.36 5.69 15.94
N ASP A 223 5.80 4.70 15.17
CA ASP A 223 5.50 3.29 15.44
C ASP A 223 6.15 2.83 16.75
N ARG A 224 5.49 1.87 17.38
CA ARG A 224 6.04 1.21 18.58
C ARG A 224 7.20 0.29 18.21
N ASP A 225 8.25 0.30 19.01
CA ASP A 225 9.37 -0.64 18.93
C ASP A 225 8.98 -1.99 19.59
N ASN A 226 8.11 -2.73 18.94
CA ASN A 226 7.59 -4.01 19.44
C ASN A 226 7.72 -5.19 18.43
N LEU A 227 8.49 -4.99 17.37
CA LEU A 227 8.90 -6.02 16.43
C LEU A 227 10.40 -5.82 16.09
N PRO A 228 11.32 -6.06 17.05
CA PRO A 228 12.72 -5.75 16.87
C PRO A 228 13.36 -6.58 15.74
N ILE A 229 14.23 -5.95 14.94
CA ILE A 229 14.93 -6.60 13.81
C ILE A 229 15.73 -7.83 14.27
N ALA A 230 16.31 -7.79 15.46
CA ALA A 230 17.06 -8.91 16.03
C ALA A 230 16.20 -10.19 16.21
N GLY A 231 14.86 -10.04 16.28
CA GLY A 231 13.92 -11.17 16.38
C GLY A 231 13.36 -11.62 15.04
N GLU A 232 13.73 -10.96 13.94
CA GLU A 232 13.19 -11.30 12.62
C GLU A 232 13.79 -12.61 12.07
N PRO A 233 13.02 -13.38 11.27
CA PRO A 233 13.56 -14.51 10.55
C PRO A 233 14.74 -14.10 9.65
N ALA A 234 15.78 -14.95 9.56
CA ALA A 234 16.97 -14.66 8.77
C ALA A 234 16.66 -14.29 7.29
N ARG A 235 15.63 -14.93 6.70
CA ARG A 235 15.17 -14.60 5.33
C ARG A 235 14.65 -13.16 5.21
N VAL A 236 13.95 -12.65 6.25
CA VAL A 236 13.44 -11.26 6.26
C VAL A 236 14.61 -10.28 6.33
N VAL A 237 15.60 -10.54 7.18
CA VAL A 237 16.82 -9.72 7.27
C VAL A 237 17.55 -9.71 5.92
N SER A 238 17.73 -10.87 5.30
CA SER A 238 18.35 -10.99 3.97
C SER A 238 17.58 -10.23 2.89
N ASP A 239 16.26 -10.30 2.90
CA ASP A 239 15.42 -9.57 1.94
C ASP A 239 15.52 -8.03 2.14
N LEU A 240 15.58 -7.55 3.40
CA LEU A 240 15.80 -6.13 3.73
C LEU A 240 17.16 -5.65 3.19
N ASP A 241 18.22 -6.44 3.38
CA ASP A 241 19.55 -6.11 2.89
C ASP A 241 19.59 -6.12 1.34
N ALA A 242 18.88 -7.05 0.71
CA ALA A 242 18.84 -7.17 -0.75
C ALA A 242 18.14 -5.98 -1.45
N VAL A 243 17.17 -5.33 -0.82
CA VAL A 243 16.49 -4.16 -1.39
C VAL A 243 17.19 -2.84 -1.05
N ARG A 244 18.00 -2.81 0.02
CA ARG A 244 18.70 -1.61 0.47
C ARG A 244 19.75 -1.16 -0.53
N GLY A 245 19.71 0.13 -0.89
CA GLY A 245 20.70 0.72 -1.80
C GLY A 245 20.63 0.21 -3.24
N ARG A 246 19.52 -0.37 -3.62
CA ARG A 246 19.30 -0.88 -4.98
C ARG A 246 18.92 0.21 -5.97
N PHE A 247 18.37 1.34 -5.50
CA PHE A 247 17.88 2.46 -6.32
C PHE A 247 18.53 3.78 -5.92
#